data_669599e535d4e4b7db8002b12b4c7a1e
#
_entry.id   669599e535d4e4b7db8002b12b4c7a1e
#
_cell.length_a   1.000
_cell.length_b   1.000
_cell.length_c   1.000
_cell.angle_alpha   90.00
_cell.angle_beta   90.00
_cell.angle_gamma   90.00
#
_symmetry.space_group_name_H-M   'P 1'
#
loop_
_entity.id
_entity.type
_entity.pdbx_description
1 polymer ?
#
loop_
_entity_poly.entity_id
_entity_poly.type
_entity_poly.pdbx_seq_one_letter_code
_entity_poly.pdbx_strand_id
1 'polypeptide(L)'
;DASSVDDVAEMLAQPGLPQRIMIDASHANSRKKPDRQADVARDIAHQIGRGDGRIFGMMLESHLVEGNQSLGGDLVYGQSVTDACMGWERTEPLLHEIAAAVRERRTVSA
;
A
#
# COMPACT_ATOMS: atom_id res chain seq x y z
N ASP A 1 -6.82 -3.56 -7.28
CA ASP A 1 -8.00 -2.80 -7.69
C ASP A 1 -9.26 -3.32 -7.01
N ALA A 2 -10.40 -2.65 -7.20
CA ALA A 2 -11.63 -3.02 -6.53
C ALA A 2 -12.12 -4.42 -6.91
N SER A 3 -11.97 -4.83 -8.17
CA SER A 3 -12.40 -6.16 -8.60
C SER A 3 -11.54 -7.26 -7.96
N SER A 4 -10.25 -7.03 -7.78
CA SER A 4 -9.36 -7.96 -7.08
C SER A 4 -9.74 -8.09 -5.61
N VAL A 5 -10.15 -7.00 -4.96
CA VAL A 5 -10.63 -7.03 -3.58
C VAL A 5 -11.92 -7.82 -3.49
N ASP A 6 -12.84 -7.64 -4.45
CA ASP A 6 -14.09 -8.39 -4.51
C ASP A 6 -13.83 -9.89 -4.64
N ASP A 7 -12.91 -10.28 -5.53
CA ASP A 7 -12.55 -11.69 -5.75
C ASP A 7 -11.99 -12.33 -4.47
N VAL A 8 -11.06 -11.66 -3.79
CA VAL A 8 -10.47 -12.17 -2.55
C VAL A 8 -11.51 -12.26 -1.44
N ALA A 9 -12.37 -11.26 -1.31
CA ALA A 9 -13.44 -11.26 -0.30
C ALA A 9 -14.41 -12.43 -0.53
N GLU A 10 -14.76 -12.71 -1.78
CA GLU A 10 -15.61 -13.84 -2.14
C GLU A 10 -14.93 -15.18 -1.78
N MET A 11 -13.64 -15.31 -2.09
CA MET A 11 -12.87 -16.50 -1.72
C MET A 11 -12.82 -16.72 -0.22
N LEU A 12 -12.69 -15.67 0.58
CA LEU A 12 -12.69 -15.75 2.04
C LEU A 12 -14.08 -16.12 2.60
N ALA A 13 -15.14 -15.67 1.95
CA ALA A 13 -16.50 -15.98 2.39
C ALA A 13 -16.84 -17.45 2.28
N GLN A 14 -16.35 -18.15 1.24
CA GLN A 14 -16.63 -19.56 1.01
C GLN A 14 -16.24 -20.47 2.21
N PRO A 15 -15.04 -20.36 2.80
CA PRO A 15 -14.68 -21.14 3.99
C PRO A 15 -15.20 -20.53 5.29
N GLY A 16 -16.01 -19.48 5.25
CA GLY A 16 -16.52 -18.83 6.46
C GLY A 16 -15.52 -17.95 7.18
N LEU A 17 -14.45 -17.55 6.52
CA LEU A 17 -13.45 -16.65 7.08
C LEU A 17 -13.92 -15.20 7.05
N PRO A 18 -13.41 -14.34 7.96
CA PRO A 18 -13.71 -12.91 7.89
C PRO A 18 -13.23 -12.32 6.57
N GLN A 19 -14.07 -11.50 5.94
CA GLN A 19 -13.73 -10.80 4.70
C GLN A 19 -12.89 -9.56 5.01
N ARG A 20 -11.68 -9.76 5.53
CA ARG A 20 -10.73 -8.71 5.87
C ARG A 20 -9.47 -8.92 5.07
N ILE A 21 -9.00 -7.86 4.41
CA ILE A 21 -7.93 -7.92 3.45
C ILE A 21 -6.86 -6.89 3.77
N MET A 22 -5.62 -7.32 3.82
CA MET A 22 -4.44 -6.46 3.82
C MET A 22 -3.83 -6.50 2.43
N ILE A 23 -3.53 -5.34 1.86
CA ILE A 23 -3.02 -5.23 0.49
C ILE A 23 -1.55 -4.83 0.52
N ASP A 24 -0.72 -5.63 -0.14
CA ASP A 24 0.68 -5.30 -0.37
C ASP A 24 0.76 -4.41 -1.61
N ALA A 25 1.13 -3.13 -1.42
CA ALA A 25 1.28 -2.16 -2.49
C ALA A 25 2.67 -2.19 -3.11
N SER A 26 3.62 -2.95 -2.53
CA SER A 26 5.03 -2.87 -2.89
C SER A 26 5.48 -3.90 -3.93
N HIS A 27 5.04 -5.14 -3.83
CA HIS A 27 5.54 -6.23 -4.67
C HIS A 27 4.79 -6.36 -6.00
N ALA A 28 3.96 -7.38 -6.16
CA ALA A 28 3.30 -7.67 -7.45
C ALA A 28 2.40 -6.56 -7.96
N ASN A 29 1.69 -5.86 -7.05
CA ASN A 29 0.76 -4.79 -7.41
C ASN A 29 1.46 -3.58 -8.02
N SER A 30 2.68 -3.28 -7.57
CA SER A 30 3.47 -2.14 -8.07
C SER A 30 4.51 -2.56 -9.10
N ARG A 31 4.59 -3.84 -9.44
CA ARG A 31 5.66 -4.44 -10.27
C ARG A 31 7.04 -4.09 -9.71
N LYS A 32 7.14 -3.97 -8.37
CA LYS A 32 8.36 -3.66 -7.62
C LYS A 32 8.99 -2.31 -7.97
N LYS A 33 8.20 -1.35 -8.47
CA LYS A 33 8.69 0.00 -8.79
C LYS A 33 8.16 1.01 -7.77
N PRO A 34 9.03 1.84 -7.16
CA PRO A 34 8.60 2.77 -6.10
C PRO A 34 7.53 3.77 -6.53
N ASP A 35 7.61 4.33 -7.74
CA ASP A 35 6.62 5.26 -8.27
C ASP A 35 5.25 4.59 -8.44
N ARG A 36 5.23 3.35 -8.89
CA ARG A 36 3.99 2.57 -9.00
C ARG A 36 3.42 2.21 -7.64
N GLN A 37 4.26 2.00 -6.64
CA GLN A 37 3.83 1.74 -5.28
C GLN A 37 2.96 2.88 -4.75
N ALA A 38 3.36 4.13 -5.00
CA ALA A 38 2.59 5.30 -4.61
C ALA A 38 1.22 5.32 -5.30
N ASP A 39 1.18 5.00 -6.60
CA ASP A 39 -0.07 4.95 -7.38
C ASP A 39 -1.01 3.86 -6.85
N VAL A 40 -0.48 2.68 -6.57
CA VAL A 40 -1.26 1.57 -6.00
C VAL A 40 -1.82 1.96 -4.63
N ALA A 41 -1.00 2.57 -3.78
CA ALA A 41 -1.43 3.00 -2.45
C ALA A 41 -2.54 4.06 -2.53
N ARG A 42 -2.49 4.98 -3.50
CA ARG A 42 -3.55 5.96 -3.72
C ARG A 42 -4.84 5.30 -4.19
N ASP A 43 -4.76 4.29 -5.06
CA ASP A 43 -5.93 3.52 -5.48
C ASP A 43 -6.57 2.83 -4.28
N ILE A 44 -5.78 2.22 -3.41
CA ILE A 44 -6.26 1.59 -2.19
C ILE A 44 -6.91 2.63 -1.27
N ALA A 45 -6.26 3.77 -1.07
CA ALA A 45 -6.81 4.86 -0.25
C ALA A 45 -8.15 5.34 -0.79
N HIS A 46 -8.28 5.43 -2.11
CA HIS A 46 -9.54 5.81 -2.76
C HIS A 46 -10.65 4.81 -2.45
N GLN A 47 -10.37 3.52 -2.51
CA GLN A 47 -11.34 2.47 -2.15
C GLN A 47 -11.75 2.56 -0.67
N ILE A 48 -10.79 2.80 0.21
CA ILE A 48 -11.05 2.99 1.64
C ILE A 48 -11.97 4.19 1.86
N GLY A 49 -11.65 5.33 1.23
CA GLY A 49 -12.43 6.55 1.37
C GLY A 49 -13.86 6.42 0.87
N ARG A 50 -14.09 5.55 -0.11
CA ARG A 50 -15.42 5.24 -0.62
C ARG A 50 -16.22 4.30 0.26
N GLY A 51 -15.65 3.82 1.36
CA GLY A 51 -16.35 3.03 2.35
C GLY A 51 -16.07 1.55 2.36
N ASP A 52 -15.04 1.08 1.63
CA ASP A 52 -14.72 -0.35 1.62
C ASP A 52 -14.15 -0.78 2.96
N GLY A 53 -14.98 -1.40 3.79
CA GLY A 53 -14.60 -1.87 5.12
C GLY A 53 -13.83 -3.19 5.13
N ARG A 54 -13.66 -3.84 3.97
CA ARG A 54 -12.92 -5.09 3.86
C ARG A 54 -11.42 -4.87 3.93
N ILE A 55 -10.95 -3.69 3.49
CA ILE A 55 -9.53 -3.33 3.54
C ILE A 55 -9.20 -2.83 4.94
N PHE A 56 -8.42 -3.60 5.69
CA PHE A 56 -8.04 -3.20 7.06
C PHE A 56 -6.60 -2.71 7.16
N GLY A 57 -5.80 -2.88 6.13
CA GLY A 57 -4.43 -2.41 6.13
C GLY A 57 -3.77 -2.52 4.77
N MET A 58 -2.62 -1.90 4.64
CA MET A 58 -1.77 -2.03 3.45
C MET A 58 -0.31 -2.07 3.87
N MET A 59 0.52 -2.69 3.05
CA MET A 59 1.96 -2.75 3.26
C MET A 59 2.64 -1.88 2.21
N LEU A 60 3.58 -1.06 2.66
CA LEU A 60 4.42 -0.20 1.83
C LEU A 60 5.88 -0.46 2.16
N GLU A 61 6.73 -0.42 1.17
CA GLU A 61 8.18 -0.44 1.36
C GLU A 61 8.73 0.96 1.21
N SER A 62 9.30 1.48 2.28
CA SER A 62 9.79 2.85 2.36
C SER A 62 11.14 2.90 3.08
N HIS A 63 11.98 3.82 2.64
CA HIS A 63 13.25 4.11 3.30
C HIS A 63 13.50 5.62 3.19
N LEU A 64 14.65 6.08 3.70
CA LEU A 64 14.97 7.51 3.65
C LEU A 64 15.20 7.98 2.22
N VAL A 65 15.93 7.20 1.42
CA VAL A 65 16.26 7.51 0.03
C VAL A 65 15.55 6.52 -0.89
N GLU A 66 14.94 7.03 -1.96
CA GLU A 66 14.20 6.22 -2.92
C GLU A 66 15.11 5.29 -3.71
N GLY A 67 14.56 4.12 -4.05
CA GLY A 67 15.23 3.16 -4.91
C GLY A 67 15.95 2.07 -4.15
N ASN A 68 16.98 1.53 -4.79
CA ASN A 68 17.85 0.53 -4.19
C ASN A 68 19.27 0.67 -4.75
N GLN A 69 20.20 -0.04 -4.13
CA GLN A 69 21.60 -0.05 -4.53
C GLN A 69 22.19 -1.44 -4.35
N SER A 70 23.24 -1.74 -5.09
CA SER A 70 23.98 -2.99 -4.95
C SER A 70 24.95 -2.91 -3.79
N LEU A 71 25.18 -4.03 -3.11
CA LEU A 71 26.24 -4.15 -2.13
C LEU A 71 27.60 -4.04 -2.82
N GLY A 72 28.50 -3.27 -2.25
CA GLY A 72 29.85 -3.04 -2.78
C GLY A 72 30.09 -1.55 -3.02
N GLY A 73 31.36 -1.12 -2.93
CA GLY A 73 31.70 0.29 -3.06
C GLY A 73 31.15 1.15 -1.93
N ASP A 74 30.96 2.43 -2.22
CA ASP A 74 30.44 3.37 -1.24
C ASP A 74 28.92 3.29 -1.21
N LEU A 75 28.36 2.91 -0.08
CA LEU A 75 26.91 2.80 0.09
C LEU A 75 26.30 4.15 0.44
N VAL A 76 25.12 4.42 -0.14
CA VAL A 76 24.31 5.58 0.22
C VAL A 76 23.54 5.26 1.50
N TYR A 77 23.74 6.06 2.53
CA TYR A 77 23.02 5.88 3.79
C TYR A 77 21.51 6.07 3.58
N GLY A 78 20.74 5.13 4.11
CA GLY A 78 19.28 5.22 4.04
C GLY A 78 18.65 4.74 2.74
N GLN A 79 19.40 4.08 1.87
CA GLN A 79 18.88 3.48 0.65
C GLN A 79 18.97 1.95 0.74
N SER A 80 17.90 1.27 0.32
CA SER A 80 17.79 -0.18 0.36
C SER A 80 18.89 -0.89 -0.43
N VAL A 81 19.35 -2.02 0.08
CA VAL A 81 20.28 -2.91 -0.65
C VAL A 81 19.54 -4.14 -1.21
N THR A 82 18.24 -4.20 -1.02
CA THR A 82 17.36 -5.26 -1.54
C THR A 82 16.34 -4.66 -2.51
N ASP A 83 15.05 -4.76 -2.21
CA ASP A 83 14.01 -4.22 -3.08
C ASP A 83 14.01 -2.69 -3.08
N ALA A 84 13.65 -2.11 -4.21
CA ALA A 84 13.54 -0.66 -4.33
C ALA A 84 12.38 -0.13 -3.49
N CYS A 85 12.65 0.87 -2.66
CA CYS A 85 11.68 1.46 -1.74
C CYS A 85 11.31 2.87 -2.17
N MET A 86 10.11 3.34 -1.75
CA MET A 86 9.79 4.77 -1.82
C MET A 86 10.69 5.54 -0.87
N GLY A 87 11.09 6.75 -1.26
CA GLY A 87 11.78 7.66 -0.36
C GLY A 87 10.81 8.29 0.63
N TRP A 88 11.34 8.81 1.74
CA TRP A 88 10.53 9.42 2.78
C TRP A 88 9.72 10.63 2.27
N GLU A 89 10.29 11.42 1.37
CA GLU A 89 9.61 12.57 0.79
C GLU A 89 8.30 12.22 0.09
N ARG A 90 8.23 11.01 -0.46
CA ARG A 90 7.02 10.50 -1.12
C ARG A 90 6.12 9.76 -0.15
N THR A 91 6.69 9.09 0.83
CA THR A 91 5.95 8.28 1.82
C THR A 91 5.14 9.15 2.78
N GLU A 92 5.72 10.21 3.30
CA GLU A 92 5.05 11.06 4.29
C GLU A 92 3.72 11.64 3.77
N PRO A 93 3.66 12.29 2.60
CA PRO A 93 2.38 12.78 2.07
C PRO A 93 1.37 11.65 1.87
N LEU A 94 1.84 10.49 1.44
CA LEU A 94 0.98 9.33 1.21
C LEU A 94 0.33 8.84 2.50
N LEU A 95 1.05 8.84 3.62
CA LEU A 95 0.48 8.49 4.93
C LEU A 95 -0.64 9.44 5.33
N HIS A 96 -0.49 10.73 5.05
CA HIS A 96 -1.55 11.71 5.30
C HIS A 96 -2.77 11.47 4.41
N GLU A 97 -2.58 11.12 3.14
CA GLU A 97 -3.67 10.79 2.22
C GLU A 97 -4.43 9.54 2.69
N ILE A 98 -3.71 8.52 3.14
CA ILE A 98 -4.32 7.28 3.66
C ILE A 98 -5.11 7.58 4.94
N ALA A 99 -4.55 8.38 5.84
CA ALA A 99 -5.23 8.77 7.07
C ALA A 99 -6.52 9.54 6.77
N ALA A 100 -6.51 10.44 5.78
CA ALA A 100 -7.69 11.18 5.35
C ALA A 100 -8.76 10.22 4.80
N ALA A 101 -8.36 9.22 4.02
CA ALA A 101 -9.27 8.21 3.47
C ALA A 101 -9.95 7.40 4.58
N VAL A 102 -9.21 7.03 5.62
CA VAL A 102 -9.78 6.32 6.78
C VAL A 102 -10.81 7.18 7.51
N ARG A 103 -10.52 8.48 7.68
CA ARG A 103 -11.48 9.40 8.29
C ARG A 103 -12.75 9.53 7.46
N GLU A 104 -12.63 9.60 6.12
CA GLU A 104 -13.78 9.62 5.22
C GLU A 104 -14.61 8.34 5.35
N ARG A 105 -13.96 7.18 5.39
CA ARG A 105 -14.66 5.90 5.56
C ARG A 105 -15.47 5.85 6.83
N ARG A 106 -14.96 6.42 7.92
CA ARG A 106 -15.68 6.49 9.20
C ARG A 106 -16.97 7.29 9.08
N THR A 107 -17.00 8.33 8.25
CA THR A 107 -18.23 9.10 8.04
C THR A 107 -19.25 8.33 7.18
N VAL A 108 -18.78 7.55 6.22
CA VAL A 108 -19.66 6.72 5.37
C VAL A 108 -20.25 5.55 6.16
N SER A 109 -19.46 4.96 7.07
CA SER A 109 -19.87 3.80 7.86
C SER A 109 -20.71 4.15 9.07
N ALA A 110 -20.74 5.41 9.47
CA ALA A 110 -21.57 5.88 10.60
C ALA A 110 -23.07 6.04 10.20
#